data_47835f7a69b992b365e165875ca00cff
#
_entry.id   47835f7a69b992b365e165875ca00cff
#
_cell.length_a   1.000
_cell.length_b   1.000
_cell.length_c   1.000
_cell.angle_alpha   90.00
_cell.angle_beta   90.00
_cell.angle_gamma   90.00
#
_symmetry.space_group_name_H-M   'P 1'
#
loop_
_entity.id
_entity.type
_entity.pdbx_description
1 polymer ?
#
loop_
_entity_poly.entity_id
_entity_poly.type
_entity_poly.pdbx_seq_one_letter_code
_entity_poly.pdbx_strand_id
1 'polypeptide(L)'
;MKKEYIRYKQTKKEFSQMIDHMAQLCKIPSISKFSKVNTYPFGIDCNNALNYILKLAKSFGFIVYKDPKKMYGFAQLGNGKKIIGILAHLDVVPEGDKEQWISDAFSPIIEKDKLFGRGSLDDKGPAIINLYAMKYIKDKNLLDSKWSIRIIFGLSEETNMLSMKTYLKDFGTPYISYTPDGEWPLIYAEKLIYHVNLWFPEIPNLKLEAGKVVNQIPDSIYAKYPEINNMQSLFKDGETKYDETKGILKIIGKSGHGSTPEKGDNAIIKFFKAFQEFMPKFKSNALLKFITQNFVDDKFDLENIFPKYEDYSGKLSANLGMIRTIPGHYILGFDLRVPVTHSRSEIFSDLSKYVAKLNNKIQIEPISTKPAKRIDKDDKLVKILMETYNEHYDENLEPIAIGGGTYARLFDRCVAFGSTKYMHLMHGPNEYFTFSEIKDSLDIYINALYRLQDYDDEK
;
A
#
# COMPACT_ATOMS: atom_id res chain seq x y z
N MET A 1 11.45 21.94 -27.89
CA MET A 1 11.31 20.68 -28.67
C MET A 1 11.16 19.56 -27.69
N LYS A 2 10.22 18.65 -27.91
CA LYS A 2 10.03 17.46 -27.04
C LYS A 2 11.29 16.60 -27.12
N LYS A 3 11.82 16.18 -25.95
CA LYS A 3 12.97 15.29 -25.89
C LYS A 3 12.63 13.91 -26.45
N GLU A 4 13.45 13.42 -27.38
CA GLU A 4 13.29 12.10 -27.97
C GLU A 4 13.50 10.99 -26.94
N TYR A 5 12.87 9.83 -27.17
CA TYR A 5 13.00 8.66 -26.30
C TYR A 5 14.38 8.02 -26.46
N ILE A 6 15.11 7.84 -25.36
CA ILE A 6 16.43 7.22 -25.33
C ILE A 6 16.26 5.70 -25.16
N ARG A 7 16.65 4.91 -26.17
CA ARG A 7 16.74 3.45 -26.06
C ARG A 7 18.07 3.06 -25.42
N TYR A 8 18.06 2.76 -24.11
CA TYR A 8 19.27 2.38 -23.39
C TYR A 8 19.60 0.90 -23.60
N LYS A 9 20.80 0.62 -24.06
CA LYS A 9 21.34 -0.74 -24.17
C LYS A 9 22.31 -0.99 -23.03
N GLN A 10 21.78 -1.56 -21.94
CA GLN A 10 22.57 -1.94 -20.78
C GLN A 10 23.51 -3.09 -21.12
N THR A 11 24.78 -3.01 -20.69
CA THR A 11 25.71 -4.14 -20.81
C THR A 11 25.35 -5.23 -19.78
N LYS A 12 25.71 -6.49 -20.10
CA LYS A 12 25.50 -7.61 -19.16
C LYS A 12 26.17 -7.34 -17.79
N LYS A 13 27.35 -6.71 -17.79
CA LYS A 13 28.09 -6.36 -16.56
C LYS A 13 27.34 -5.33 -15.72
N GLU A 14 26.86 -4.26 -16.34
CA GLU A 14 26.07 -3.21 -15.63
C GLU A 14 24.78 -3.78 -15.05
N PHE A 15 24.09 -4.62 -15.82
CA PHE A 15 22.88 -5.29 -15.35
C PHE A 15 23.16 -6.20 -14.15
N SER A 16 24.18 -7.07 -14.24
CA SER A 16 24.57 -7.94 -13.13
C SER A 16 24.94 -7.15 -11.88
N GLN A 17 25.68 -6.05 -12.01
CA GLN A 17 26.00 -5.18 -10.87
C GLN A 17 24.76 -4.55 -10.23
N MET A 18 23.78 -4.14 -11.03
CA MET A 18 22.51 -3.59 -10.52
C MET A 18 21.75 -4.65 -9.73
N ILE A 19 21.62 -5.87 -10.27
CA ILE A 19 20.96 -6.98 -9.58
C ILE A 19 21.71 -7.34 -8.28
N ASP A 20 23.04 -7.34 -8.28
CA ASP A 20 23.83 -7.58 -7.08
C ASP A 20 23.57 -6.52 -5.99
N HIS A 21 23.48 -5.24 -6.37
CA HIS A 21 23.14 -4.17 -5.43
C HIS A 21 21.72 -4.30 -4.88
N MET A 22 20.75 -4.69 -5.72
CA MET A 22 19.37 -4.98 -5.28
C MET A 22 19.37 -6.13 -4.27
N ALA A 23 20.02 -7.24 -4.59
CA ALA A 23 20.12 -8.39 -3.72
C ALA A 23 20.80 -8.06 -2.38
N GLN A 24 21.90 -7.28 -2.38
CA GLN A 24 22.58 -6.87 -1.15
C GLN A 24 21.68 -5.97 -0.26
N LEU A 25 20.88 -5.08 -0.85
CA LEU A 25 19.94 -4.25 -0.10
C LEU A 25 18.76 -5.08 0.47
N CYS A 26 18.26 -6.06 -0.29
CA CYS A 26 17.20 -6.97 0.16
C CYS A 26 17.64 -7.90 1.30
N LYS A 27 18.94 -8.20 1.47
CA LYS A 27 19.44 -8.95 2.62
C LYS A 27 19.25 -8.27 3.96
N ILE A 28 18.99 -6.96 3.99
CA ILE A 28 18.84 -6.21 5.23
C ILE A 28 17.35 -6.25 5.65
N PRO A 29 16.98 -6.88 6.79
CA PRO A 29 15.59 -7.03 7.23
C PRO A 29 15.06 -5.73 7.85
N SER A 30 14.94 -4.68 7.06
CA SER A 30 14.58 -3.32 7.48
C SER A 30 13.09 -3.17 7.82
N ILE A 31 12.58 -4.01 8.72
CA ILE A 31 11.22 -3.91 9.24
C ILE A 31 11.13 -2.72 10.19
N SER A 32 10.33 -1.73 9.82
CA SER A 32 10.23 -0.45 10.56
C SER A 32 9.45 -0.59 11.86
N LYS A 33 10.09 -0.19 12.98
CA LYS A 33 9.43 -0.08 14.30
C LYS A 33 9.81 1.25 14.92
N PHE A 34 8.90 2.21 14.88
CA PHE A 34 9.16 3.56 15.38
C PHE A 34 9.32 3.59 16.91
N SER A 35 10.38 4.25 17.37
CA SER A 35 10.62 4.57 18.78
C SER A 35 11.32 5.92 18.93
N LYS A 36 10.73 6.81 19.70
CA LYS A 36 11.30 8.16 19.95
C LYS A 36 12.58 8.14 20.80
N VAL A 37 12.79 7.09 21.59
CA VAL A 37 13.91 6.99 22.53
C VAL A 37 15.10 6.21 21.98
N ASN A 38 14.95 5.53 20.86
CA ASN A 38 16.01 4.74 20.27
C ASN A 38 16.98 5.61 19.46
N THR A 39 18.26 5.26 19.50
CA THR A 39 19.32 5.87 18.68
C THR A 39 19.02 5.75 17.17
N TYR A 40 18.28 4.74 16.78
CA TYR A 40 17.77 4.48 15.44
C TYR A 40 16.25 4.47 15.49
N PRO A 41 15.56 5.58 15.15
CA PRO A 41 14.12 5.73 15.38
C PRO A 41 13.25 4.65 14.73
N PHE A 42 13.66 4.11 13.59
CA PHE A 42 12.94 3.04 12.85
C PHE A 42 13.59 1.66 12.97
N GLY A 43 14.61 1.51 13.85
CA GLY A 43 15.38 0.28 14.01
C GLY A 43 16.75 0.34 13.34
N ILE A 44 17.67 -0.51 13.81
CA ILE A 44 19.04 -0.55 13.31
C ILE A 44 19.12 -1.00 11.85
N ASP A 45 18.26 -1.92 11.42
CA ASP A 45 18.27 -2.45 10.06
C ASP A 45 17.76 -1.45 9.04
N CYS A 46 16.76 -0.62 9.39
CA CYS A 46 16.37 0.52 8.56
C CYS A 46 17.54 1.51 8.39
N ASN A 47 18.31 1.78 9.47
CA ASN A 47 19.50 2.62 9.38
C ASN A 47 20.64 1.94 8.56
N ASN A 48 20.78 0.61 8.63
CA ASN A 48 21.74 -0.13 7.82
C ASN A 48 21.41 -0.08 6.34
N ALA A 49 20.12 -0.23 5.97
CA ALA A 49 19.64 -0.07 4.61
C ALA A 49 19.92 1.34 4.07
N LEU A 50 19.64 2.37 4.88
CA LEU A 50 19.95 3.77 4.53
C LEU A 50 21.44 3.99 4.34
N ASN A 51 22.30 3.46 5.23
CA ASN A 51 23.76 3.57 5.08
C ASN A 51 24.25 2.90 3.81
N TYR A 52 23.72 1.70 3.48
CA TYR A 52 24.10 0.97 2.28
C TYR A 52 23.79 1.79 1.02
N ILE A 53 22.55 2.26 0.86
CA ILE A 53 22.15 2.97 -0.37
C ILE A 53 22.83 4.34 -0.50
N LEU A 54 23.06 5.06 0.60
CA LEU A 54 23.79 6.34 0.58
C LEU A 54 25.28 6.10 0.23
N LYS A 55 25.90 5.02 0.72
CA LYS A 55 27.26 4.64 0.32
C LYS A 55 27.35 4.32 -1.18
N LEU A 56 26.37 3.59 -1.71
CA LEU A 56 26.28 3.30 -3.13
C LEU A 56 26.09 4.57 -3.94
N ALA A 57 25.16 5.44 -3.56
CA ALA A 57 24.91 6.71 -4.22
C ALA A 57 26.17 7.61 -4.22
N LYS A 58 26.92 7.65 -3.12
CA LYS A 58 28.19 8.37 -3.03
C LYS A 58 29.24 7.80 -3.98
N SER A 59 29.30 6.47 -4.16
CA SER A 59 30.22 5.83 -5.12
C SER A 59 29.88 6.18 -6.58
N PHE A 60 28.63 6.51 -6.89
CA PHE A 60 28.21 7.03 -8.20
C PHE A 60 28.53 8.54 -8.37
N GLY A 61 29.07 9.19 -7.33
CA GLY A 61 29.45 10.60 -7.35
C GLY A 61 28.28 11.56 -7.10
N PHE A 62 27.22 11.10 -6.44
CA PHE A 62 26.09 11.94 -6.02
C PHE A 62 26.42 12.67 -4.71
N ILE A 63 25.80 13.84 -4.51
CA ILE A 63 25.77 14.50 -3.22
C ILE A 63 24.83 13.70 -2.32
N VAL A 64 25.28 13.31 -1.14
CA VAL A 64 24.48 12.53 -0.20
C VAL A 64 24.24 13.29 1.10
N TYR A 65 23.06 13.15 1.64
CA TYR A 65 22.66 13.67 2.93
C TYR A 65 22.03 12.58 3.77
N LYS A 66 22.36 12.55 5.04
CA LYS A 66 21.69 11.72 6.04
C LYS A 66 21.25 12.62 7.19
N ASP A 67 19.96 12.55 7.51
CA ASP A 67 19.42 13.30 8.65
C ASP A 67 20.17 12.95 9.94
N PRO A 68 20.63 13.96 10.73
CA PRO A 68 21.32 13.72 12.01
C PRO A 68 20.53 12.85 12.99
N LYS A 69 19.19 12.94 12.96
CA LYS A 69 18.27 12.10 13.75
C LYS A 69 17.99 10.75 13.10
N LYS A 70 18.59 10.47 11.92
CA LYS A 70 18.47 9.20 11.19
C LYS A 70 17.03 8.85 10.78
N MET A 71 16.22 9.89 10.52
CA MET A 71 14.83 9.74 10.10
C MET A 71 14.72 9.43 8.61
N TYR A 72 15.63 9.96 7.78
CA TYR A 72 15.66 9.78 6.32
C TYR A 72 17.05 10.11 5.77
N GLY A 73 17.22 9.94 4.48
CA GLY A 73 18.38 10.43 3.74
C GLY A 73 18.01 10.70 2.28
N PHE A 74 18.91 11.33 1.53
CA PHE A 74 18.75 11.50 0.09
C PHE A 74 20.08 11.49 -0.65
N ALA A 75 19.99 11.23 -1.96
CA ALA A 75 21.08 11.44 -2.90
C ALA A 75 20.62 12.44 -3.98
N GLN A 76 21.51 13.35 -4.39
CA GLN A 76 21.19 14.39 -5.36
C GLN A 76 22.24 14.49 -6.46
N LEU A 77 21.75 14.64 -7.67
CA LEU A 77 22.51 14.99 -8.86
C LEU A 77 22.19 16.42 -9.27
N GLY A 78 23.22 17.24 -9.49
CA GLY A 78 23.09 18.65 -9.89
C GLY A 78 22.77 19.60 -8.74
N ASN A 79 22.80 20.90 -9.04
CA ASN A 79 22.59 22.01 -8.11
C ASN A 79 21.53 23.01 -8.60
N GLY A 80 20.73 22.64 -9.62
CA GLY A 80 19.63 23.44 -10.13
C GLY A 80 18.56 23.69 -9.06
N LYS A 81 17.90 24.83 -9.14
CA LYS A 81 16.89 25.25 -8.15
C LYS A 81 15.59 24.44 -8.24
N LYS A 82 15.23 23.95 -9.44
CA LYS A 82 14.07 23.08 -9.65
C LYS A 82 14.45 21.63 -9.34
N ILE A 83 13.77 21.00 -8.40
CA ILE A 83 14.09 19.64 -7.99
C ILE A 83 13.06 18.67 -8.56
N ILE A 84 13.52 17.67 -9.31
CA ILE A 84 12.76 16.46 -9.60
C ILE A 84 12.98 15.50 -8.41
N GLY A 85 11.93 15.24 -7.64
CA GLY A 85 11.97 14.33 -6.50
C GLY A 85 11.60 12.90 -6.89
N ILE A 86 12.35 11.93 -6.40
CA ILE A 86 12.00 10.51 -6.45
C ILE A 86 11.81 10.08 -5.01
N LEU A 87 10.63 9.58 -4.66
CA LEU A 87 10.27 9.24 -3.29
C LEU A 87 10.31 7.73 -3.12
N ALA A 88 11.39 7.21 -2.58
CA ALA A 88 11.56 5.77 -2.36
C ALA A 88 11.56 5.44 -0.87
N HIS A 89 11.22 4.20 -0.51
CA HIS A 89 11.37 3.71 0.85
C HIS A 89 12.28 2.50 0.95
N LEU A 90 12.83 2.28 2.13
CA LEU A 90 13.76 1.19 2.41
C LEU A 90 13.25 0.27 3.52
N ASP A 91 12.19 0.67 4.21
CA ASP A 91 11.49 -0.23 5.12
C ASP A 91 10.66 -1.25 4.32
N VAL A 92 10.39 -2.36 4.96
CA VAL A 92 9.64 -3.47 4.37
C VAL A 92 8.66 -4.05 5.39
N VAL A 93 7.59 -4.66 4.90
CA VAL A 93 6.69 -5.45 5.75
C VAL A 93 7.37 -6.73 6.25
N PRO A 94 6.95 -7.30 7.39
CA PRO A 94 7.42 -8.61 7.85
C PRO A 94 7.24 -9.71 6.79
N GLU A 95 8.05 -10.74 6.88
CA GLU A 95 8.02 -11.89 5.98
C GLU A 95 6.73 -12.69 5.99
N GLY A 96 5.95 -12.59 7.07
CA GLY A 96 4.75 -13.40 7.27
C GLY A 96 5.07 -14.85 7.61
N ASP A 97 4.34 -15.80 7.01
CA ASP A 97 4.55 -17.23 7.21
C ASP A 97 5.80 -17.70 6.43
N LYS A 98 6.84 -18.07 7.19
CA LYS A 98 8.14 -18.49 6.63
C LYS A 98 8.08 -19.78 5.80
N GLU A 99 7.13 -20.65 6.11
CA GLU A 99 6.98 -21.92 5.40
C GLU A 99 6.47 -21.76 3.97
N GLN A 100 5.89 -20.60 3.66
CA GLN A 100 5.40 -20.28 2.31
C GLN A 100 6.48 -19.73 1.37
N TRP A 101 7.66 -19.42 1.88
CA TRP A 101 8.76 -18.91 1.07
C TRP A 101 9.61 -20.04 0.49
N ILE A 102 10.01 -19.91 -0.80
CA ILE A 102 10.95 -20.84 -1.46
C ILE A 102 12.39 -20.70 -0.93
N SER A 103 12.72 -19.56 -0.31
CA SER A 103 13.98 -19.25 0.38
C SER A 103 13.64 -18.39 1.60
N ASP A 104 14.60 -18.11 2.48
CA ASP A 104 14.40 -17.07 3.50
C ASP A 104 14.14 -15.72 2.82
N ALA A 105 13.13 -14.98 3.28
CA ALA A 105 12.69 -13.72 2.70
C ALA A 105 13.80 -12.66 2.58
N PHE A 106 14.80 -12.71 3.49
CA PHE A 106 15.97 -11.84 3.52
C PHE A 106 17.25 -12.51 3.04
N SER A 107 17.14 -13.67 2.39
CA SER A 107 18.20 -14.36 1.67
C SER A 107 17.84 -14.44 0.18
N PRO A 108 17.92 -13.30 -0.54
CA PRO A 108 17.43 -13.22 -1.91
C PRO A 108 18.16 -14.19 -2.83
N ILE A 109 17.39 -14.82 -3.71
CA ILE A 109 17.91 -15.77 -4.71
C ILE A 109 17.53 -15.31 -6.12
N ILE A 110 18.31 -15.74 -7.09
CA ILE A 110 18.03 -15.53 -8.52
C ILE A 110 17.64 -16.88 -9.11
N GLU A 111 16.43 -16.97 -9.62
CA GLU A 111 15.92 -18.16 -10.30
C GLU A 111 15.05 -17.77 -11.51
N LYS A 112 15.30 -18.38 -12.67
CA LYS A 112 14.51 -18.18 -13.91
C LYS A 112 14.29 -16.70 -14.26
N ASP A 113 15.38 -15.92 -14.28
CA ASP A 113 15.36 -14.49 -14.57
C ASP A 113 14.45 -13.65 -13.62
N LYS A 114 14.40 -14.06 -12.36
CA LYS A 114 13.70 -13.38 -11.27
C LYS A 114 14.62 -13.20 -10.07
N LEU A 115 14.55 -12.04 -9.44
CA LEU A 115 15.15 -11.80 -8.13
C LEU A 115 14.06 -11.97 -7.07
N PHE A 116 14.09 -13.08 -6.33
CA PHE A 116 13.21 -13.33 -5.20
C PHE A 116 13.78 -12.74 -3.92
N GLY A 117 12.93 -12.15 -3.10
CA GLY A 117 13.29 -11.63 -1.78
C GLY A 117 12.39 -10.47 -1.36
N ARG A 118 12.16 -10.31 -0.07
CA ARG A 118 11.38 -9.20 0.48
C ARG A 118 12.04 -7.86 0.17
N GLY A 119 11.29 -6.92 -0.41
CA GLY A 119 11.78 -5.62 -0.87
C GLY A 119 12.36 -5.65 -2.29
N SER A 120 12.38 -6.79 -2.97
CA SER A 120 12.84 -6.83 -4.36
C SER A 120 11.95 -6.00 -5.28
N LEU A 121 10.65 -6.00 -5.01
CA LEU A 121 9.63 -5.27 -5.76
C LEU A 121 9.17 -4.00 -5.02
N ASP A 122 9.06 -4.05 -3.69
CA ASP A 122 8.50 -3.02 -2.82
C ASP A 122 9.47 -2.68 -1.68
N ASP A 123 10.20 -1.59 -1.74
CA ASP A 123 10.52 -0.62 -2.81
C ASP A 123 12.06 -0.51 -3.01
N LYS A 124 12.83 -1.46 -2.38
CA LYS A 124 14.31 -1.46 -2.44
C LYS A 124 14.84 -1.66 -3.86
N GLY A 125 14.19 -2.54 -4.64
CA GLY A 125 14.52 -2.75 -6.03
C GLY A 125 14.33 -1.49 -6.87
N PRO A 126 13.13 -0.90 -6.89
CA PRO A 126 12.85 0.36 -7.56
C PRO A 126 13.77 1.52 -7.13
N ALA A 127 14.13 1.60 -5.83
CA ALA A 127 15.09 2.58 -5.34
C ALA A 127 16.48 2.43 -6.01
N ILE A 128 16.97 1.20 -6.16
CA ILE A 128 18.23 0.92 -6.87
C ILE A 128 18.11 1.24 -8.37
N ILE A 129 17.01 0.85 -9.02
CA ILE A 129 16.78 1.15 -10.45
C ILE A 129 16.84 2.67 -10.69
N ASN A 130 16.18 3.46 -9.84
CA ASN A 130 16.19 4.91 -9.94
C ASN A 130 17.59 5.52 -9.70
N LEU A 131 18.40 4.97 -8.79
CA LEU A 131 19.80 5.38 -8.66
C LEU A 131 20.61 5.11 -9.93
N TYR A 132 20.38 3.99 -10.61
CA TYR A 132 21.02 3.68 -11.89
C TYR A 132 20.51 4.58 -13.03
N ALA A 133 19.21 4.93 -13.04
CA ALA A 133 18.68 5.92 -13.98
C ALA A 133 19.33 7.29 -13.77
N MET A 134 19.47 7.76 -12.53
CA MET A 134 20.20 8.99 -12.20
C MET A 134 21.67 8.91 -12.62
N LYS A 135 22.33 7.75 -12.42
CA LYS A 135 23.70 7.53 -12.85
C LYS A 135 23.84 7.65 -14.37
N TYR A 136 22.91 7.10 -15.15
CA TYR A 136 22.90 7.23 -16.59
C TYR A 136 22.76 8.71 -17.03
N ILE A 137 21.82 9.46 -16.45
CA ILE A 137 21.65 10.91 -16.71
C ILE A 137 22.96 11.67 -16.46
N LYS A 138 23.65 11.35 -15.35
CA LYS A 138 24.95 11.93 -15.01
C LYS A 138 26.03 11.57 -16.04
N ASP A 139 26.21 10.27 -16.31
CA ASP A 139 27.32 9.76 -17.14
C ASP A 139 27.19 10.20 -18.61
N LYS A 140 25.96 10.47 -19.07
CA LYS A 140 25.67 11.01 -20.40
C LYS A 140 25.53 12.54 -20.45
N ASN A 141 25.77 13.21 -19.31
CA ASN A 141 25.63 14.68 -19.19
C ASN A 141 24.28 15.20 -19.69
N LEU A 142 23.18 14.55 -19.33
CA LEU A 142 21.82 14.85 -19.78
C LEU A 142 21.05 15.76 -18.82
N LEU A 143 21.64 16.21 -17.73
CA LEU A 143 20.98 17.10 -16.77
C LEU A 143 21.11 18.56 -17.20
N ASP A 144 19.98 19.24 -17.37
CA ASP A 144 19.93 20.70 -17.56
C ASP A 144 20.31 21.41 -16.24
N SER A 145 21.11 22.46 -16.36
CA SER A 145 21.65 23.21 -15.21
C SER A 145 20.59 23.87 -14.32
N LYS A 146 19.37 24.08 -14.83
CA LYS A 146 18.23 24.61 -14.04
C LYS A 146 17.68 23.58 -13.06
N TRP A 147 17.92 22.28 -13.30
CA TRP A 147 17.37 21.17 -12.57
C TRP A 147 18.38 20.48 -11.66
N SER A 148 17.87 19.87 -10.63
CA SER A 148 18.53 18.80 -9.88
C SER A 148 17.57 17.61 -9.75
N ILE A 149 18.12 16.41 -9.65
CA ILE A 149 17.36 15.19 -9.38
C ILE A 149 17.71 14.72 -7.98
N ARG A 150 16.72 14.52 -7.13
CA ARG A 150 16.90 14.07 -5.76
C ARG A 150 16.07 12.84 -5.47
N ILE A 151 16.72 11.72 -5.18
CA ILE A 151 16.04 10.55 -4.63
C ILE A 151 16.09 10.60 -3.11
N ILE A 152 14.91 10.51 -2.47
CA ILE A 152 14.70 10.64 -1.04
C ILE A 152 14.32 9.26 -0.51
N PHE A 153 15.07 8.78 0.48
CA PHE A 153 14.90 7.46 1.07
C PHE A 153 14.18 7.58 2.41
N GLY A 154 12.90 7.15 2.42
CA GLY A 154 12.11 7.01 3.64
C GLY A 154 12.38 5.68 4.35
N LEU A 155 11.99 5.60 5.64
CA LEU A 155 12.21 4.44 6.51
C LEU A 155 10.94 4.02 7.26
N SER A 156 9.76 4.49 6.83
CA SER A 156 8.49 4.22 7.49
C SER A 156 7.27 4.39 6.58
N GLU A 157 7.37 4.02 5.31
CA GLU A 157 6.25 4.03 4.37
C GLU A 157 5.16 3.07 4.85
N GLU A 158 5.56 1.84 5.12
CA GLU A 158 4.75 0.70 5.53
C GLU A 158 4.05 0.87 6.89
N THR A 159 4.34 1.97 7.57
CA THR A 159 3.79 2.23 8.90
C THR A 159 3.09 3.58 8.98
N ASN A 160 3.82 4.66 9.26
CA ASN A 160 3.24 5.97 9.61
C ASN A 160 3.71 7.13 8.71
N MET A 161 4.57 6.85 7.74
CA MET A 161 5.18 7.82 6.81
C MET A 161 5.92 8.97 7.54
N LEU A 162 6.31 8.76 8.79
CA LEU A 162 6.91 9.82 9.62
C LEU A 162 8.27 10.28 9.08
N SER A 163 9.05 9.38 8.49
CA SER A 163 10.34 9.69 7.86
C SER A 163 10.17 10.74 6.76
N MET A 164 9.21 10.53 5.86
CA MET A 164 8.96 11.45 4.75
C MET A 164 8.30 12.76 5.19
N LYS A 165 7.42 12.70 6.21
CA LYS A 165 6.87 13.90 6.85
C LYS A 165 7.97 14.76 7.50
N THR A 166 9.02 14.11 8.04
CA THR A 166 10.19 14.83 8.60
C THR A 166 10.99 15.47 7.48
N TYR A 167 11.24 14.78 6.37
CA TYR A 167 11.87 15.38 5.20
C TYR A 167 11.11 16.62 4.70
N LEU A 168 9.79 16.54 4.56
CA LEU A 168 8.96 17.68 4.15
C LEU A 168 9.08 18.88 5.06
N LYS A 169 9.16 18.64 6.37
CA LYS A 169 9.37 19.71 7.35
C LYS A 169 10.73 20.40 7.20
N ASP A 170 11.77 19.62 6.87
CA ASP A 170 13.16 20.12 6.84
C ASP A 170 13.50 20.77 5.49
N PHE A 171 12.98 20.27 4.38
CA PHE A 171 13.34 20.68 3.02
C PHE A 171 12.17 21.18 2.14
N GLY A 172 10.92 20.97 2.57
CA GLY A 172 9.75 21.26 1.76
C GLY A 172 9.55 20.25 0.61
N THR A 173 8.62 20.58 -0.28
CA THR A 173 8.31 19.74 -1.44
C THR A 173 9.28 19.97 -2.60
N PRO A 174 9.74 18.94 -3.32
CA PRO A 174 10.35 19.10 -4.64
C PRO A 174 9.42 19.87 -5.59
N TYR A 175 9.97 20.42 -6.66
CA TYR A 175 9.19 21.17 -7.65
C TYR A 175 8.15 20.28 -8.34
N ILE A 176 8.55 19.07 -8.71
CA ILE A 176 7.73 17.94 -9.15
C ILE A 176 8.32 16.65 -8.59
N SER A 177 7.52 15.61 -8.44
CA SER A 177 8.01 14.33 -7.94
C SER A 177 7.19 13.14 -8.42
N TYR A 178 7.76 11.95 -8.28
CA TYR A 178 7.06 10.69 -8.36
C TYR A 178 7.60 9.71 -7.30
N THR A 179 6.79 8.73 -6.93
CA THR A 179 7.25 7.56 -6.19
C THR A 179 7.27 6.35 -7.12
N PRO A 180 8.33 5.52 -7.13
CA PRO A 180 8.35 4.28 -7.91
C PRO A 180 7.63 3.12 -7.23
N ASP A 181 6.97 3.38 -6.11
CA ASP A 181 6.20 2.46 -5.29
C ASP A 181 4.75 2.45 -5.76
N GLY A 182 4.45 1.75 -6.85
CA GLY A 182 3.11 1.72 -7.40
C GLY A 182 2.93 0.77 -8.59
N GLU A 183 1.83 0.96 -9.29
CA GLU A 183 1.43 0.17 -10.45
C GLU A 183 1.63 0.95 -11.76
N TRP A 184 2.09 0.25 -12.79
CA TRP A 184 2.07 0.78 -14.14
C TRP A 184 0.63 0.92 -14.69
N PRO A 185 0.32 1.90 -15.57
CA PRO A 185 1.26 2.86 -16.16
C PRO A 185 1.57 4.06 -15.24
N LEU A 186 0.60 4.56 -14.48
CA LEU A 186 0.73 5.69 -13.56
C LEU A 186 -0.50 5.78 -12.68
N ILE A 187 -0.30 5.98 -11.39
CA ILE A 187 -1.38 6.24 -10.42
C ILE A 187 -1.48 7.75 -10.22
N TYR A 188 -2.55 8.36 -10.75
CA TYR A 188 -2.81 9.79 -10.62
C TYR A 188 -3.73 10.13 -9.44
N ALA A 189 -4.42 9.11 -8.90
CA ALA A 189 -5.37 9.28 -7.81
C ALA A 189 -5.34 8.11 -6.82
N GLU A 190 -5.34 8.44 -5.53
CA GLU A 190 -5.38 7.50 -4.41
C GLU A 190 -6.59 7.82 -3.54
N LYS A 191 -7.45 6.83 -3.28
CA LYS A 191 -8.65 7.00 -2.46
C LYS A 191 -8.32 7.45 -1.04
N LEU A 192 -9.23 8.19 -0.41
CA LEU A 192 -9.19 8.44 1.02
C LEU A 192 -9.32 7.11 1.77
N ILE A 193 -8.45 6.88 2.74
CA ILE A 193 -8.50 5.72 3.62
C ILE A 193 -9.06 6.17 4.97
N TYR A 194 -10.16 5.56 5.39
CA TYR A 194 -10.77 5.86 6.66
C TYR A 194 -10.97 4.59 7.48
N HIS A 195 -10.24 4.47 8.58
CA HIS A 195 -10.43 3.39 9.54
C HIS A 195 -11.38 3.85 10.63
N VAL A 196 -12.39 3.04 10.91
CA VAL A 196 -13.44 3.34 11.88
C VAL A 196 -13.86 2.08 12.62
N ASN A 197 -14.08 2.19 13.92
CA ASN A 197 -14.73 1.16 14.71
C ASN A 197 -16.21 1.49 14.92
N LEU A 198 -17.06 0.46 14.86
CA LEU A 198 -18.44 0.53 15.26
C LEU A 198 -18.64 -0.36 16.51
N TRP A 199 -19.25 0.21 17.53
CA TRP A 199 -19.50 -0.50 18.79
C TRP A 199 -20.96 -0.91 18.82
N PHE A 200 -21.24 -2.21 18.80
CA PHE A 200 -22.59 -2.78 18.86
C PHE A 200 -22.88 -3.39 20.22
N PRO A 201 -24.12 -3.31 20.74
CA PRO A 201 -24.52 -4.05 21.93
C PRO A 201 -24.29 -5.55 21.75
N GLU A 202 -23.79 -6.22 22.79
CA GLU A 202 -23.51 -7.65 22.79
C GLU A 202 -24.79 -8.48 22.68
N ILE A 203 -24.75 -9.57 21.89
CA ILE A 203 -25.75 -10.62 21.89
C ILE A 203 -25.42 -11.55 23.10
N PRO A 204 -26.32 -11.78 24.04
CA PRO A 204 -26.04 -12.58 25.23
C PRO A 204 -25.44 -13.94 24.87
N ASN A 205 -24.37 -14.32 25.58
CA ASN A 205 -23.63 -15.58 25.44
C ASN A 205 -22.91 -15.80 24.11
N LEU A 206 -22.98 -14.91 23.16
CA LEU A 206 -22.21 -14.99 21.90
C LEU A 206 -20.88 -14.26 22.07
N LYS A 207 -19.77 -14.99 21.95
CA LYS A 207 -18.41 -14.44 21.95
C LYS A 207 -17.79 -14.63 20.60
N LEU A 208 -17.21 -13.55 20.05
CA LEU A 208 -16.64 -13.50 18.71
C LEU A 208 -15.25 -12.88 18.74
N GLU A 209 -14.34 -13.46 17.97
CA GLU A 209 -13.00 -12.91 17.74
C GLU A 209 -12.54 -13.23 16.32
N ALA A 210 -12.18 -12.19 15.54
CA ALA A 210 -11.59 -12.31 14.22
C ALA A 210 -10.74 -11.09 13.88
N GLY A 211 -9.73 -11.30 13.04
CA GLY A 211 -8.86 -10.25 12.50
C GLY A 211 -7.93 -9.61 13.54
N LYS A 212 -6.79 -9.14 13.07
CA LYS A 212 -5.79 -8.42 13.90
C LYS A 212 -5.68 -6.95 13.50
N VAL A 213 -5.88 -6.67 12.21
CA VAL A 213 -5.78 -5.34 11.61
C VAL A 213 -6.95 -5.12 10.64
N VAL A 214 -7.42 -3.88 10.52
CA VAL A 214 -8.62 -3.57 9.73
C VAL A 214 -8.40 -3.62 8.22
N ASN A 215 -7.18 -3.45 7.76
CA ASN A 215 -6.81 -3.44 6.33
C ASN A 215 -6.46 -4.84 5.77
N GLN A 216 -6.81 -5.90 6.49
CA GLN A 216 -6.69 -7.29 6.03
C GLN A 216 -8.06 -7.97 6.08
N ILE A 217 -8.35 -8.83 5.10
CA ILE A 217 -9.56 -9.67 5.12
C ILE A 217 -9.33 -10.80 6.14
N PRO A 218 -10.19 -10.98 7.15
CA PRO A 218 -10.04 -12.05 8.12
C PRO A 218 -10.24 -13.42 7.49
N ASP A 219 -9.21 -14.28 7.57
CA ASP A 219 -9.24 -15.67 7.11
C ASP A 219 -9.90 -16.63 8.09
N SER A 220 -10.20 -16.19 9.29
CA SER A 220 -10.86 -17.01 10.30
C SER A 220 -11.60 -16.17 11.32
N ILE A 221 -12.71 -16.71 11.85
CA ILE A 221 -13.42 -16.22 13.02
C ILE A 221 -13.59 -17.33 14.04
N TYR A 222 -13.45 -17.00 15.30
CA TYR A 222 -13.67 -17.87 16.45
C TYR A 222 -14.94 -17.43 17.15
N ALA A 223 -15.91 -18.35 17.24
CA ALA A 223 -17.22 -18.10 17.83
C ALA A 223 -17.52 -19.10 18.96
N LYS A 224 -18.07 -18.57 20.06
CA LYS A 224 -18.57 -19.39 21.18
C LYS A 224 -20.01 -18.99 21.47
N TYR A 225 -20.90 -19.98 21.47
CA TYR A 225 -22.33 -19.85 21.83
C TYR A 225 -22.87 -21.22 22.21
N PRO A 226 -23.92 -21.36 23.05
CA PRO A 226 -24.56 -22.66 23.29
C PRO A 226 -24.95 -23.35 21.98
N GLU A 227 -24.61 -24.64 21.86
CA GLU A 227 -24.94 -25.50 20.70
C GLU A 227 -24.34 -25.01 19.33
N ILE A 228 -23.34 -24.15 19.35
CA ILE A 228 -22.74 -23.58 18.12
C ILE A 228 -22.13 -24.63 17.18
N ASN A 229 -21.79 -25.82 17.72
CA ASN A 229 -21.34 -26.97 16.94
C ASN A 229 -22.35 -27.37 15.85
N ASN A 230 -23.66 -27.22 16.12
CA ASN A 230 -24.72 -27.59 15.17
C ASN A 230 -24.70 -26.66 13.90
N MET A 231 -24.10 -25.49 14.01
CA MET A 231 -23.96 -24.56 12.88
C MET A 231 -22.99 -25.09 11.82
N GLN A 232 -22.15 -26.08 12.09
CA GLN A 232 -21.23 -26.70 11.12
C GLN A 232 -21.96 -27.26 9.89
N SER A 233 -23.19 -27.74 10.06
CA SER A 233 -24.03 -28.29 8.99
C SER A 233 -24.38 -27.27 7.88
N LEU A 234 -24.19 -25.96 8.16
CA LEU A 234 -24.42 -24.86 7.20
C LEU A 234 -23.20 -24.55 6.32
N PHE A 235 -22.09 -25.27 6.52
CA PHE A 235 -20.83 -25.05 5.80
C PHE A 235 -20.40 -26.29 5.04
N LYS A 236 -19.54 -26.09 4.04
CA LYS A 236 -18.91 -27.19 3.31
C LYS A 236 -17.82 -27.84 4.15
N ASP A 237 -17.49 -29.08 3.80
CA ASP A 237 -16.38 -29.80 4.44
C ASP A 237 -15.08 -29.00 4.37
N GLY A 238 -14.40 -28.91 5.53
CA GLY A 238 -13.15 -28.16 5.67
C GLY A 238 -13.30 -26.67 5.96
N GLU A 239 -14.49 -26.09 5.83
CA GLU A 239 -14.73 -24.66 6.13
C GLU A 239 -14.90 -24.37 7.62
N THR A 240 -15.04 -25.39 8.45
CA THR A 240 -15.18 -25.23 9.90
C THR A 240 -14.30 -26.21 10.67
N LYS A 241 -13.92 -25.80 11.90
CA LYS A 241 -13.30 -26.68 12.92
C LYS A 241 -13.92 -26.39 14.26
N TYR A 242 -14.38 -27.43 14.98
CA TYR A 242 -14.94 -27.30 16.34
C TYR A 242 -13.97 -27.85 17.38
N ASP A 243 -13.67 -27.01 18.38
CA ASP A 243 -12.88 -27.42 19.58
C ASP A 243 -13.86 -27.77 20.70
N GLU A 244 -14.07 -29.06 20.90
CA GLU A 244 -15.00 -29.59 21.95
C GLU A 244 -14.60 -29.15 23.35
N THR A 245 -13.30 -29.05 23.62
CA THR A 245 -12.80 -28.72 24.97
C THR A 245 -13.08 -27.27 25.35
N LYS A 246 -13.07 -26.38 24.39
CA LYS A 246 -13.32 -24.94 24.59
C LYS A 246 -14.74 -24.52 24.22
N GLY A 247 -15.48 -25.36 23.49
CA GLY A 247 -16.78 -25.04 22.94
C GLY A 247 -16.69 -23.92 21.89
N ILE A 248 -15.62 -23.89 21.05
CA ILE A 248 -15.36 -22.86 20.10
C ILE A 248 -15.45 -23.42 18.68
N LEU A 249 -16.28 -22.77 17.86
CA LEU A 249 -16.35 -23.00 16.41
C LEU A 249 -15.42 -22.01 15.70
N LYS A 250 -14.46 -22.52 14.94
CA LYS A 250 -13.67 -21.76 13.98
C LYS A 250 -14.31 -21.88 12.60
N ILE A 251 -14.58 -20.76 11.94
CA ILE A 251 -14.97 -20.70 10.54
C ILE A 251 -13.81 -20.18 9.73
N ILE A 252 -13.54 -20.80 8.59
CA ILE A 252 -12.39 -20.56 7.72
C ILE A 252 -12.87 -19.80 6.49
N GLY A 253 -12.19 -18.71 6.19
CA GLY A 253 -12.29 -17.90 5.00
C GLY A 253 -10.97 -17.88 4.24
N LYS A 254 -10.73 -16.80 3.48
CA LYS A 254 -9.51 -16.58 2.69
C LYS A 254 -9.02 -15.15 2.91
N SER A 255 -7.77 -15.01 3.34
CA SER A 255 -7.14 -13.70 3.53
C SER A 255 -6.93 -12.95 2.21
N GLY A 256 -6.80 -11.64 2.32
CA GLY A 256 -6.48 -10.72 1.22
C GLY A 256 -6.29 -9.30 1.74
N HIS A 257 -5.91 -8.38 0.87
CA HIS A 257 -5.76 -6.99 1.23
C HIS A 257 -7.13 -6.28 1.32
N GLY A 258 -7.35 -5.45 2.35
CA GLY A 258 -8.62 -4.79 2.60
C GLY A 258 -9.08 -3.79 1.53
N SER A 259 -8.17 -3.31 0.65
CA SER A 259 -8.54 -2.45 -0.48
C SER A 259 -9.28 -3.18 -1.61
N THR A 260 -9.19 -4.50 -1.66
CA THR A 260 -9.83 -5.37 -2.66
C THR A 260 -10.58 -6.51 -1.96
N PRO A 261 -11.62 -6.19 -1.16
CA PRO A 261 -12.28 -7.17 -0.30
C PRO A 261 -12.94 -8.31 -1.10
N GLU A 262 -13.26 -8.09 -2.36
CA GLU A 262 -13.82 -9.09 -3.29
C GLU A 262 -12.85 -10.20 -3.69
N LYS A 263 -11.54 -10.03 -3.42
CA LYS A 263 -10.51 -11.06 -3.75
C LYS A 263 -10.30 -12.09 -2.64
N GLY A 264 -10.91 -11.89 -1.48
CA GLY A 264 -10.87 -12.81 -0.34
C GLY A 264 -12.20 -13.49 -0.05
N ASP A 265 -12.26 -14.21 1.08
CA ASP A 265 -13.50 -14.78 1.66
C ASP A 265 -13.54 -14.38 3.14
N ASN A 266 -14.32 -13.34 3.46
CA ASN A 266 -14.34 -12.75 4.78
C ASN A 266 -15.07 -13.63 5.80
N ALA A 267 -14.32 -14.25 6.71
CA ALA A 267 -14.85 -15.18 7.71
C ALA A 267 -15.90 -14.54 8.63
N ILE A 268 -15.85 -13.22 8.89
CA ILE A 268 -16.85 -12.52 9.71
C ILE A 268 -18.19 -12.50 8.98
N ILE A 269 -18.19 -12.09 7.72
CA ILE A 269 -19.41 -12.01 6.89
C ILE A 269 -20.01 -13.40 6.73
N LYS A 270 -19.17 -14.41 6.46
CA LYS A 270 -19.55 -15.81 6.34
C LYS A 270 -20.22 -16.33 7.61
N PHE A 271 -19.65 -16.01 8.79
CA PHE A 271 -20.26 -16.36 10.08
C PHE A 271 -21.66 -15.74 10.21
N PHE A 272 -21.83 -14.44 9.97
CA PHE A 272 -23.12 -13.80 10.22
C PHE A 272 -24.20 -14.21 9.23
N LYS A 273 -23.86 -14.54 7.98
CA LYS A 273 -24.80 -15.15 7.02
C LYS A 273 -25.33 -16.48 7.58
N ALA A 274 -24.46 -17.37 8.04
CA ALA A 274 -24.86 -18.64 8.63
C ALA A 274 -25.55 -18.49 10.00
N PHE A 275 -25.08 -17.58 10.87
CA PHE A 275 -25.68 -17.35 12.17
C PHE A 275 -27.12 -16.81 12.10
N GLN A 276 -27.45 -16.05 11.08
CA GLN A 276 -28.82 -15.60 10.82
C GLN A 276 -29.76 -16.76 10.52
N GLU A 277 -29.30 -17.80 9.85
CA GLU A 277 -30.06 -19.01 9.54
C GLU A 277 -30.12 -19.90 10.79
N PHE A 278 -29.02 -20.10 11.46
CA PHE A 278 -28.91 -20.91 12.68
C PHE A 278 -29.76 -20.36 13.84
N MET A 279 -29.81 -19.01 14.00
CA MET A 279 -30.51 -18.32 15.08
C MET A 279 -31.51 -17.27 14.58
N PRO A 280 -32.63 -17.68 13.96
CA PRO A 280 -33.61 -16.74 13.38
C PRO A 280 -34.18 -15.73 14.37
N LYS A 281 -34.20 -16.06 15.66
CA LYS A 281 -34.69 -15.15 16.75
C LYS A 281 -33.87 -13.85 16.84
N PHE A 282 -32.64 -13.82 16.35
CA PHE A 282 -31.77 -12.64 16.34
C PHE A 282 -31.85 -11.83 15.03
N LYS A 283 -32.71 -12.18 14.07
CA LYS A 283 -32.86 -11.42 12.80
C LYS A 283 -33.12 -9.92 13.00
N SER A 284 -33.76 -9.55 14.12
CA SER A 284 -34.00 -8.13 14.47
C SER A 284 -32.81 -7.45 15.16
N ASN A 285 -31.76 -8.19 15.54
CA ASN A 285 -30.58 -7.63 16.20
C ASN A 285 -29.86 -6.66 15.26
N ALA A 286 -29.42 -5.50 15.79
CA ALA A 286 -28.81 -4.44 15.00
C ALA A 286 -27.50 -4.86 14.33
N LEU A 287 -26.64 -5.61 15.02
CA LEU A 287 -25.39 -6.11 14.46
C LEU A 287 -25.64 -7.07 13.29
N LEU A 288 -26.56 -8.02 13.51
CA LEU A 288 -26.90 -8.98 12.46
C LEU A 288 -27.47 -8.29 11.22
N LYS A 289 -28.44 -7.37 11.41
CA LYS A 289 -28.99 -6.54 10.32
C LYS A 289 -27.92 -5.73 9.61
N PHE A 290 -27.03 -5.08 10.38
CA PHE A 290 -25.98 -4.25 9.79
C PHE A 290 -25.13 -5.08 8.81
N ILE A 291 -24.65 -6.24 9.22
CA ILE A 291 -23.80 -7.08 8.37
C ILE A 291 -24.57 -7.70 7.23
N THR A 292 -25.70 -8.36 7.50
CA THR A 292 -26.44 -9.11 6.48
C THR A 292 -27.16 -8.26 5.45
N GLN A 293 -27.42 -6.98 5.74
CA GLN A 293 -28.04 -6.05 4.79
C GLN A 293 -27.00 -5.30 3.95
N ASN A 294 -25.79 -5.08 4.45
CA ASN A 294 -24.79 -4.27 3.78
C ASN A 294 -23.70 -5.07 3.07
N PHE A 295 -23.56 -6.38 3.36
CA PHE A 295 -22.61 -7.28 2.68
C PHE A 295 -23.38 -8.41 1.98
N VAL A 296 -24.31 -8.02 1.09
CA VAL A 296 -25.14 -8.93 0.31
C VAL A 296 -24.45 -9.22 -1.02
N ASP A 297 -24.53 -10.48 -1.49
CA ASP A 297 -24.05 -10.89 -2.81
C ASP A 297 -22.59 -10.47 -3.09
N ASP A 298 -21.74 -10.56 -2.04
CA ASP A 298 -20.32 -10.20 -2.11
C ASP A 298 -20.06 -8.75 -2.59
N LYS A 299 -21.02 -7.85 -2.35
CA LYS A 299 -20.86 -6.41 -2.54
C LYS A 299 -20.23 -5.78 -1.31
N PHE A 300 -19.22 -4.97 -1.52
CA PHE A 300 -18.44 -4.32 -0.48
C PHE A 300 -18.50 -2.78 -0.56
N ASP A 301 -19.45 -2.23 -1.33
CA ASP A 301 -19.65 -0.79 -1.52
C ASP A 301 -20.53 -0.14 -0.45
N LEU A 302 -21.17 -0.95 0.42
CA LEU A 302 -22.14 -0.50 1.44
C LEU A 302 -23.21 0.45 0.85
N GLU A 303 -23.76 0.12 -0.32
CA GLU A 303 -24.70 0.97 -1.07
C GLU A 303 -25.90 1.43 -0.25
N ASN A 304 -26.38 0.63 0.70
CA ASN A 304 -27.48 1.02 1.60
C ASN A 304 -27.11 2.17 2.55
N ILE A 305 -25.84 2.38 2.82
CA ILE A 305 -25.30 3.45 3.67
C ILE A 305 -24.82 4.60 2.78
N PHE A 306 -24.15 4.28 1.67
CA PHE A 306 -23.42 5.18 0.78
C PHE A 306 -23.88 5.07 -0.68
N PRO A 307 -25.14 5.40 -1.04
CA PRO A 307 -25.71 5.10 -2.36
C PRO A 307 -25.13 5.93 -3.52
N LYS A 308 -24.30 6.93 -3.24
CA LYS A 308 -23.76 7.87 -4.25
C LYS A 308 -22.23 8.01 -4.17
N TYR A 309 -21.55 7.09 -3.50
CA TYR A 309 -20.11 7.20 -3.30
C TYR A 309 -19.35 6.49 -4.41
N GLU A 310 -19.44 7.08 -5.59
CA GLU A 310 -18.71 6.66 -6.79
C GLU A 310 -18.22 7.89 -7.55
N ASP A 311 -17.01 7.84 -8.08
CA ASP A 311 -16.45 8.83 -8.99
C ASP A 311 -15.48 8.15 -9.98
N TYR A 312 -14.69 8.94 -10.70
CA TYR A 312 -13.68 8.42 -11.63
C TYR A 312 -12.59 7.55 -10.96
N SER A 313 -12.46 7.56 -9.64
CA SER A 313 -11.61 6.63 -8.89
C SER A 313 -12.32 5.31 -8.53
N GLY A 314 -13.56 5.14 -9.00
CA GLY A 314 -14.42 3.98 -8.75
C GLY A 314 -15.29 4.13 -7.49
N LYS A 315 -16.00 3.06 -7.13
CA LYS A 315 -16.90 3.01 -5.98
C LYS A 315 -16.16 3.00 -4.65
N LEU A 316 -16.85 3.42 -3.57
CA LEU A 316 -16.44 3.12 -2.20
C LEU A 316 -16.25 1.61 -2.04
N SER A 317 -15.23 1.19 -1.30
CA SER A 317 -15.13 -0.19 -0.84
C SER A 317 -14.88 -0.26 0.66
N ALA A 318 -15.44 -1.29 1.30
CA ALA A 318 -15.40 -1.49 2.74
C ALA A 318 -14.94 -2.90 3.08
N ASN A 319 -13.84 -3.02 3.80
CA ASN A 319 -13.43 -4.27 4.43
C ASN A 319 -13.85 -4.28 5.90
N LEU A 320 -14.56 -5.32 6.32
CA LEU A 320 -14.78 -5.64 7.72
C LEU A 320 -13.59 -6.48 8.22
N GLY A 321 -12.55 -5.79 8.71
CA GLY A 321 -11.27 -6.44 8.99
C GLY A 321 -11.16 -7.04 10.40
N MET A 322 -12.04 -6.66 11.33
CA MET A 322 -11.93 -7.12 12.72
C MET A 322 -13.29 -7.16 13.40
N ILE A 323 -13.47 -8.18 14.27
CA ILE A 323 -14.51 -8.18 15.30
C ILE A 323 -13.93 -8.69 16.63
N ARG A 324 -14.29 -8.06 17.73
CA ARG A 324 -13.94 -8.49 19.09
C ARG A 324 -15.10 -8.32 20.04
N THR A 325 -15.31 -9.31 20.91
CA THR A 325 -16.21 -9.18 22.05
C THR A 325 -15.46 -8.53 23.21
N ILE A 326 -16.06 -7.50 23.77
CA ILE A 326 -15.66 -6.88 25.04
C ILE A 326 -16.86 -6.88 25.99
N PRO A 327 -16.72 -6.60 27.29
CA PRO A 327 -17.87 -6.58 28.19
C PRO A 327 -19.01 -5.67 27.70
N GLY A 328 -20.16 -6.27 27.41
CA GLY A 328 -21.38 -5.60 26.94
C GLY A 328 -21.42 -5.18 25.48
N HIS A 329 -20.35 -5.32 24.72
CA HIS A 329 -20.28 -4.83 23.33
C HIS A 329 -19.47 -5.74 22.41
N TYR A 330 -19.67 -5.53 21.08
CA TYR A 330 -18.72 -5.91 20.03
C TYR A 330 -18.08 -4.67 19.46
N ILE A 331 -16.78 -4.73 19.16
CA ILE A 331 -16.08 -3.75 18.35
C ILE A 331 -15.90 -4.34 16.95
N LEU A 332 -16.43 -3.67 15.93
CA LEU A 332 -16.24 -3.99 14.54
C LEU A 332 -15.29 -2.95 13.92
N GLY A 333 -14.18 -3.40 13.38
CA GLY A 333 -13.20 -2.53 12.72
C GLY A 333 -13.34 -2.57 11.20
N PHE A 334 -13.47 -1.39 10.59
CA PHE A 334 -13.61 -1.21 9.15
C PHE A 334 -12.45 -0.45 8.54
N ASP A 335 -12.05 -0.87 7.34
CA ASP A 335 -11.22 -0.12 6.41
C ASP A 335 -12.09 0.33 5.24
N LEU A 336 -12.35 1.63 5.16
CA LEU A 336 -13.14 2.25 4.10
C LEU A 336 -12.21 2.93 3.09
N ARG A 337 -12.36 2.61 1.80
CA ARG A 337 -11.68 3.25 0.68
C ARG A 337 -12.68 4.12 -0.06
N VAL A 338 -12.56 5.42 0.19
CA VAL A 338 -13.56 6.41 -0.22
C VAL A 338 -13.11 7.09 -1.50
N PRO A 339 -13.99 7.23 -2.52
CA PRO A 339 -13.67 7.92 -3.76
C PRO A 339 -13.13 9.33 -3.51
N VAL A 340 -12.23 9.79 -4.38
CA VAL A 340 -11.38 10.98 -4.13
C VAL A 340 -12.14 12.30 -4.05
N THR A 341 -13.34 12.38 -4.57
CA THR A 341 -14.20 13.58 -4.51
C THR A 341 -15.01 13.69 -3.23
N HIS A 342 -14.99 12.65 -2.39
CA HIS A 342 -15.75 12.63 -1.13
C HIS A 342 -14.85 12.84 0.08
N SER A 343 -15.43 13.47 1.10
CA SER A 343 -14.73 13.81 2.34
C SER A 343 -15.03 12.83 3.47
N ARG A 344 -14.12 12.78 4.45
CA ARG A 344 -14.32 12.04 5.71
C ARG A 344 -15.60 12.51 6.44
N SER A 345 -15.91 13.81 6.41
CA SER A 345 -17.08 14.38 7.12
C SER A 345 -18.39 13.90 6.53
N GLU A 346 -18.47 13.75 5.21
CA GLU A 346 -19.64 13.18 4.54
C GLU A 346 -19.85 11.73 4.95
N ILE A 347 -18.79 10.90 4.86
CA ILE A 347 -18.83 9.49 5.30
C ILE A 347 -19.29 9.37 6.75
N PHE A 348 -18.68 10.16 7.65
CA PHE A 348 -19.04 10.12 9.06
C PHE A 348 -20.50 10.52 9.30
N SER A 349 -20.99 11.55 8.61
CA SER A 349 -22.37 12.01 8.69
C SER A 349 -23.36 10.93 8.24
N ASP A 350 -23.14 10.32 7.08
CA ASP A 350 -24.08 9.34 6.53
C ASP A 350 -24.03 8.00 7.30
N LEU A 351 -22.86 7.57 7.72
CA LEU A 351 -22.73 6.44 8.64
C LEU A 351 -23.47 6.69 9.96
N SER A 352 -23.33 7.90 10.52
CA SER A 352 -24.00 8.27 11.77
C SER A 352 -25.52 8.25 11.63
N LYS A 353 -26.06 8.78 10.54
CA LYS A 353 -27.49 8.73 10.25
C LYS A 353 -28.00 7.31 10.11
N TYR A 354 -27.25 6.45 9.43
CA TYR A 354 -27.63 5.05 9.22
C TYR A 354 -27.67 4.27 10.53
N VAL A 355 -26.57 4.30 11.31
CA VAL A 355 -26.51 3.54 12.56
C VAL A 355 -27.50 4.04 13.61
N ALA A 356 -27.78 5.34 13.65
CA ALA A 356 -28.79 5.90 14.56
C ALA A 356 -30.22 5.38 14.26
N LYS A 357 -30.55 5.21 12.96
CA LYS A 357 -31.82 4.58 12.56
C LYS A 357 -31.86 3.09 12.90
N LEU A 358 -30.74 2.41 12.82
CA LEU A 358 -30.64 0.98 13.11
C LEU A 358 -30.73 0.70 14.62
N ASN A 359 -29.96 1.43 15.42
CA ASN A 359 -29.98 1.39 16.89
C ASN A 359 -29.20 2.58 17.46
N ASN A 360 -29.82 3.43 18.26
CA ASN A 360 -29.20 4.62 18.85
C ASN A 360 -28.11 4.36 19.90
N LYS A 361 -27.92 3.10 20.30
CA LYS A 361 -26.82 2.68 21.19
C LYS A 361 -25.52 2.33 20.44
N ILE A 362 -25.55 2.30 19.11
CA ILE A 362 -24.34 2.05 18.32
C ILE A 362 -23.45 3.31 18.37
N GLN A 363 -22.19 3.12 18.68
CA GLN A 363 -21.20 4.20 18.73
C GLN A 363 -20.24 4.08 17.55
N ILE A 364 -19.79 5.22 17.03
CA ILE A 364 -18.80 5.33 15.95
C ILE A 364 -17.53 5.91 16.55
N GLU A 365 -16.42 5.21 16.40
CA GLU A 365 -15.10 5.62 16.85
C GLU A 365 -14.15 5.78 15.65
N PRO A 366 -13.87 7.01 15.20
CA PRO A 366 -12.85 7.25 14.18
C PRO A 366 -11.45 6.86 14.68
N ILE A 367 -10.76 6.00 13.96
CA ILE A 367 -9.42 5.50 14.33
C ILE A 367 -8.32 6.28 13.62
N SER A 368 -8.37 6.30 12.28
CA SER A 368 -7.35 6.98 11.49
C SER A 368 -7.90 7.42 10.13
N THR A 369 -7.24 8.40 9.55
CA THR A 369 -7.56 8.89 8.21
C THR A 369 -6.28 9.18 7.46
N LYS A 370 -6.15 8.64 6.22
CA LYS A 370 -5.16 9.11 5.25
C LYS A 370 -5.95 9.85 4.15
N PRO A 371 -5.65 11.12 3.87
CA PRO A 371 -6.42 11.92 2.91
C PRO A 371 -6.32 11.34 1.51
N ALA A 372 -7.32 11.62 0.67
CA ALA A 372 -7.24 11.32 -0.74
C ALA A 372 -6.13 12.14 -1.40
N LYS A 373 -5.56 11.60 -2.47
CA LYS A 373 -4.59 12.29 -3.33
C LYS A 373 -5.11 12.27 -4.77
N ARG A 374 -4.95 13.39 -5.46
CA ARG A 374 -5.26 13.50 -6.89
C ARG A 374 -4.32 14.52 -7.53
N ILE A 375 -3.83 14.17 -8.70
CA ILE A 375 -3.28 15.11 -9.69
C ILE A 375 -4.22 15.04 -10.90
N ASP A 376 -4.44 16.16 -11.58
CA ASP A 376 -5.29 16.15 -12.77
C ASP A 376 -4.65 15.29 -13.87
N LYS A 377 -5.47 14.54 -14.61
CA LYS A 377 -4.98 13.73 -15.76
C LYS A 377 -4.35 14.62 -16.83
N ASP A 378 -4.82 15.86 -16.92
CA ASP A 378 -4.30 16.85 -17.86
C ASP A 378 -3.07 17.62 -17.36
N ASP A 379 -2.66 17.40 -16.11
CA ASP A 379 -1.42 17.96 -15.58
C ASP A 379 -0.22 17.52 -16.43
N LYS A 380 0.68 18.45 -16.68
CA LYS A 380 1.87 18.21 -17.51
C LYS A 380 2.77 17.10 -16.94
N LEU A 381 2.81 16.93 -15.58
CA LEU A 381 3.51 15.83 -14.94
C LEU A 381 2.93 14.47 -15.38
N VAL A 382 1.61 14.33 -15.34
CA VAL A 382 0.92 13.11 -15.75
C VAL A 382 1.14 12.85 -17.23
N LYS A 383 0.96 13.86 -18.09
CA LYS A 383 1.16 13.73 -19.54
C LYS A 383 2.58 13.29 -19.91
N ILE A 384 3.61 13.92 -19.35
CA ILE A 384 5.01 13.56 -19.63
C ILE A 384 5.30 12.10 -19.24
N LEU A 385 4.86 11.69 -18.05
CA LEU A 385 5.11 10.34 -17.56
C LEU A 385 4.31 9.28 -18.33
N MET A 386 3.03 9.55 -18.63
CA MET A 386 2.19 8.66 -19.44
C MET A 386 2.71 8.49 -20.87
N GLU A 387 3.11 9.59 -21.52
CA GLU A 387 3.73 9.53 -22.83
C GLU A 387 5.04 8.73 -22.80
N THR A 388 5.82 8.86 -21.72
CA THR A 388 7.06 8.09 -21.58
C THR A 388 6.79 6.59 -21.45
N TYR A 389 5.80 6.20 -20.66
CA TYR A 389 5.40 4.80 -20.51
C TYR A 389 4.83 4.24 -21.81
N ASN A 390 3.86 4.94 -22.41
CA ASN A 390 3.17 4.47 -23.62
C ASN A 390 4.13 4.33 -24.82
N GLU A 391 5.11 5.25 -24.97
CA GLU A 391 6.13 5.15 -26.01
C GLU A 391 7.10 3.99 -25.80
N HIS A 392 7.37 3.59 -24.53
CA HIS A 392 8.21 2.43 -24.25
C HIS A 392 7.59 1.12 -24.76
N TYR A 393 6.30 0.93 -24.50
CA TYR A 393 5.57 -0.30 -24.83
C TYR A 393 4.81 -0.24 -26.16
N ASP A 394 4.81 0.91 -26.86
CA ASP A 394 3.93 1.16 -28.03
C ASP A 394 2.44 0.94 -27.66
N GLU A 395 2.03 1.43 -26.49
CA GLU A 395 0.68 1.33 -25.95
C GLU A 395 0.01 2.73 -25.88
N ASN A 396 -1.29 2.75 -25.63
CA ASN A 396 -2.06 3.97 -25.39
C ASN A 396 -2.97 3.77 -24.16
N LEU A 397 -2.34 3.59 -23.00
CA LEU A 397 -3.04 3.41 -21.74
C LEU A 397 -3.35 4.75 -21.07
N GLU A 398 -4.41 4.75 -20.26
CA GLU A 398 -4.78 5.85 -19.39
C GLU A 398 -4.20 5.68 -17.99
N PRO A 399 -3.93 6.79 -17.25
CA PRO A 399 -3.53 6.71 -15.85
C PRO A 399 -4.66 6.15 -14.98
N ILE A 400 -4.29 5.45 -13.91
CA ILE A 400 -5.22 4.71 -13.05
C ILE A 400 -5.41 5.36 -11.68
N ALA A 401 -6.53 5.02 -11.02
CA ALA A 401 -6.80 5.34 -9.62
C ALA A 401 -6.79 4.06 -8.78
N ILE A 402 -6.28 4.15 -7.54
CA ILE A 402 -6.18 3.00 -6.65
C ILE A 402 -6.85 3.23 -5.29
N GLY A 403 -7.22 2.13 -4.64
CA GLY A 403 -7.68 2.14 -3.24
C GLY A 403 -6.54 2.22 -2.22
N GLY A 404 -5.31 1.93 -2.64
CA GLY A 404 -4.10 2.01 -1.83
C GLY A 404 -3.60 3.44 -1.61
N GLY A 405 -2.37 3.56 -1.12
CA GLY A 405 -1.77 4.86 -0.99
C GLY A 405 -0.29 4.77 -0.71
N THR A 406 0.45 5.67 -1.32
CA THR A 406 1.90 5.74 -1.33
C THR A 406 2.41 7.06 -0.74
N TYR A 407 3.72 7.30 -0.74
CA TYR A 407 4.28 8.61 -0.41
C TYR A 407 3.75 9.75 -1.27
N ALA A 408 3.19 9.47 -2.47
CA ALA A 408 2.64 10.51 -3.35
C ALA A 408 1.60 11.39 -2.65
N ARG A 409 0.81 10.83 -1.72
CA ARG A 409 -0.22 11.59 -0.98
C ARG A 409 0.30 12.67 -0.04
N LEU A 410 1.58 12.65 0.29
CA LEU A 410 2.19 13.65 1.16
C LEU A 410 2.69 14.88 0.41
N PHE A 411 2.79 14.84 -0.92
CA PHE A 411 3.40 15.88 -1.75
C PHE A 411 2.40 16.44 -2.75
N ASP A 412 2.42 17.76 -2.97
CA ASP A 412 1.41 18.41 -3.81
C ASP A 412 1.51 17.96 -5.28
N ARG A 413 2.69 18.04 -5.89
CA ARG A 413 2.96 17.66 -7.28
C ARG A 413 3.68 16.32 -7.34
N CYS A 414 2.96 15.26 -6.98
CA CYS A 414 3.51 13.91 -6.94
C CYS A 414 2.47 12.87 -7.39
N VAL A 415 2.92 11.91 -8.16
CA VAL A 415 2.17 10.72 -8.60
C VAL A 415 2.94 9.46 -8.24
N ALA A 416 2.28 8.28 -8.23
CA ALA A 416 3.02 7.03 -8.24
C ALA A 416 3.22 6.57 -9.69
N PHE A 417 4.46 6.18 -10.03
CA PHE A 417 4.87 5.85 -11.39
C PHE A 417 5.72 4.58 -11.42
N GLY A 418 5.06 3.46 -11.61
CA GLY A 418 5.65 2.13 -11.59
C GLY A 418 5.85 1.63 -10.15
N SER A 419 6.41 0.44 -9.94
CA SER A 419 7.40 -0.22 -10.83
C SER A 419 6.90 -1.54 -11.44
N THR A 420 5.69 -1.98 -11.18
CA THR A 420 5.22 -3.31 -11.60
C THR A 420 3.79 -3.29 -12.16
N LYS A 421 3.45 -4.33 -12.93
CA LYS A 421 2.06 -4.69 -13.29
C LYS A 421 1.47 -5.74 -12.31
N TYR A 422 2.23 -6.18 -11.31
CA TYR A 422 1.91 -7.31 -10.43
C TYR A 422 1.85 -6.94 -8.95
N MET A 423 1.07 -5.93 -8.61
CA MET A 423 0.88 -5.44 -7.22
C MET A 423 0.53 -6.55 -6.22
N HIS A 424 -0.09 -7.64 -6.68
CA HIS A 424 -0.45 -8.77 -5.82
C HIS A 424 0.74 -9.56 -5.27
N LEU A 425 1.95 -9.34 -5.80
CA LEU A 425 3.19 -9.95 -5.30
C LEU A 425 3.76 -9.17 -4.10
N MET A 426 3.42 -7.89 -3.99
CA MET A 426 3.83 -7.07 -2.85
C MET A 426 3.20 -7.62 -1.56
N HIS A 427 3.93 -7.53 -0.46
CA HIS A 427 3.52 -7.98 0.88
C HIS A 427 3.24 -9.49 1.00
N GLY A 428 3.23 -10.25 -0.10
CA GLY A 428 3.07 -11.71 -0.13
C GLY A 428 4.38 -12.47 0.13
N PRO A 429 4.30 -13.79 0.38
CA PRO A 429 5.46 -14.66 0.28
C PRO A 429 5.94 -14.79 -1.16
N ASN A 430 7.21 -15.10 -1.34
CA ASN A 430 7.83 -15.24 -2.67
C ASN A 430 7.72 -13.97 -3.54
N GLU A 431 7.78 -12.79 -2.92
CA GLU A 431 7.95 -11.54 -3.63
C GLU A 431 9.15 -11.63 -4.57
N TYR A 432 8.96 -11.22 -5.82
CA TYR A 432 10.03 -11.22 -6.82
C TYR A 432 9.88 -10.09 -7.83
N PHE A 433 11.00 -9.71 -8.44
CA PHE A 433 11.05 -8.80 -9.57
C PHE A 433 11.69 -9.51 -10.77
N THR A 434 11.04 -9.46 -11.93
CA THR A 434 11.56 -10.10 -13.14
C THR A 434 12.67 -9.26 -13.77
N PHE A 435 13.65 -9.90 -14.40
CA PHE A 435 14.71 -9.19 -15.10
C PHE A 435 14.22 -8.37 -16.29
N SER A 436 13.10 -8.77 -16.92
CA SER A 436 12.44 -7.97 -17.95
C SER A 436 11.90 -6.67 -17.37
N GLU A 437 11.07 -6.75 -16.32
CA GLU A 437 10.48 -5.55 -15.69
C GLU A 437 11.56 -4.61 -15.12
N ILE A 438 12.66 -5.16 -14.58
CA ILE A 438 13.79 -4.35 -14.09
C ILE A 438 14.43 -3.56 -15.23
N LYS A 439 14.64 -4.16 -16.41
CA LYS A 439 15.18 -3.48 -17.59
C LYS A 439 14.23 -2.44 -18.14
N ASP A 440 12.96 -2.80 -18.28
CA ASP A 440 11.91 -1.89 -18.76
C ASP A 440 11.77 -0.70 -17.83
N SER A 441 11.74 -0.93 -16.51
CA SER A 441 11.68 0.12 -15.50
C SER A 441 12.89 1.06 -15.57
N LEU A 442 14.11 0.53 -15.78
CA LEU A 442 15.30 1.36 -15.93
C LEU A 442 15.19 2.28 -17.16
N ASP A 443 14.76 1.73 -18.31
CA ASP A 443 14.57 2.51 -19.54
C ASP A 443 13.51 3.61 -19.34
N ILE A 444 12.38 3.26 -18.73
CA ILE A 444 11.28 4.19 -18.46
C ILE A 444 11.76 5.30 -17.52
N TYR A 445 12.45 4.99 -16.42
CA TYR A 445 12.92 6.00 -15.45
C TYR A 445 14.02 6.90 -16.02
N ILE A 446 14.91 6.39 -16.86
CA ILE A 446 15.88 7.23 -17.60
C ILE A 446 15.13 8.29 -18.41
N ASN A 447 14.14 7.87 -19.19
CA ASN A 447 13.37 8.76 -20.05
C ASN A 447 12.44 9.69 -19.26
N ALA A 448 11.85 9.22 -18.16
CA ALA A 448 11.08 10.06 -17.26
C ALA A 448 11.95 11.21 -16.69
N LEU A 449 13.12 10.88 -16.12
CA LEU A 449 14.04 11.89 -15.57
C LEU A 449 14.58 12.85 -16.63
N TYR A 450 14.78 12.36 -17.86
CA TYR A 450 15.20 13.22 -18.97
C TYR A 450 14.07 14.16 -19.39
N ARG A 451 12.86 13.67 -19.62
CA ARG A 451 11.71 14.44 -20.12
C ARG A 451 11.09 15.37 -19.08
N LEU A 452 11.10 14.99 -17.79
CA LEU A 452 10.58 15.84 -16.72
C LEU A 452 11.32 17.18 -16.59
N GLN A 453 12.53 17.31 -17.13
CA GLN A 453 13.24 18.59 -17.21
C GLN A 453 12.59 19.58 -18.19
N ASP A 454 11.65 19.14 -19.03
CA ASP A 454 10.81 20.00 -19.89
C ASP A 454 9.53 20.47 -19.18
N TYR A 455 9.36 20.06 -17.91
CA TYR A 455 8.25 20.55 -17.10
C TYR A 455 8.48 22.04 -16.77
N ASP A 456 7.64 22.90 -17.32
CA ASP A 456 7.54 24.31 -16.92
C ASP A 456 6.10 24.60 -16.56
N ASP A 457 5.88 25.34 -15.47
CA ASP A 457 4.58 25.93 -15.22
C ASP A 457 4.33 26.95 -16.34
N GLU A 458 3.39 26.67 -17.22
CA GLU A 458 2.86 27.71 -18.09
C GLU A 458 2.25 28.78 -17.18
N LYS A 459 2.70 30.01 -17.33
CA LYS A 459 2.25 31.19 -16.60
C LYS A 459 0.79 31.50 -16.86
#